data_f8b830afc11ae0fa8691b1b7408adafb
#
_entry.id   f8b830afc11ae0fa8691b1b7408adafb
#
_cell.length_a   1.000
_cell.length_b   1.000
_cell.length_c   1.000
_cell.angle_alpha   90.00
_cell.angle_beta   90.00
_cell.angle_gamma   90.00
#
_symmetry.space_group_name_H-M   'P 1'
#
loop_
_entity.id
_entity.type
_entity.pdbx_description
1 polymer ?
#
loop_
_entity_poly.entity_id
_entity_poly.type
_entity_poly.pdbx_seq_one_letter_code
_entity_poly.pdbx_strand_id
1 'polypeptide(L)'
;MTKFLSVITNFGCHYTCPYCIVKNNNLKIPKTTLAGLDCLANAIENNRCNCVSFSGGGDPLFNWREHTDWWDKALAICFRYNCWTELHTSYFNEYPYFCSAFNRIVFHCRSISDLYKIYHHDRHQYNRAVFVVTSDMTEEDVTAIADYVENSDDIDELSFRQLVDDHYETKYYLHDFLKAGHKKRWYYIEQNDYNVYYAENRVTYRYRDICLE
;
A
#
# COMPACT_ATOMS: atom_id res chain seq x y z
N MET A 1 -19.83 5.45 0.72
CA MET A 1 -18.74 4.89 1.54
C MET A 1 -17.76 4.19 0.60
N THR A 2 -16.49 4.57 0.62
CA THR A 2 -15.46 3.94 -0.24
C THR A 2 -15.22 2.52 0.23
N LYS A 3 -15.29 1.57 -0.68
CA LYS A 3 -15.06 0.16 -0.40
C LYS A 3 -13.83 -0.32 -1.17
N PHE A 4 -12.82 -0.73 -0.44
CA PHE A 4 -11.52 -1.12 -1.00
C PHE A 4 -11.45 -2.61 -1.28
N LEU A 5 -10.87 -2.97 -2.43
CA LEU A 5 -10.33 -4.28 -2.74
C LEU A 5 -8.82 -4.18 -2.74
N SER A 6 -8.16 -4.86 -1.82
CA SER A 6 -6.70 -4.95 -1.80
C SER A 6 -6.23 -6.14 -2.62
N VAL A 7 -5.66 -5.89 -3.78
CA VAL A 7 -5.02 -6.90 -4.61
C VAL A 7 -3.61 -7.14 -4.10
N ILE A 8 -3.38 -8.33 -3.56
CA ILE A 8 -2.11 -8.70 -2.97
C ILE A 8 -1.23 -9.34 -4.03
N THR A 9 -0.15 -8.63 -4.38
CA THR A 9 0.84 -9.10 -5.34
C THR A 9 2.02 -9.76 -4.62
N ASN A 10 2.57 -10.80 -5.21
CA ASN A 10 3.80 -11.44 -4.78
C ASN A 10 4.72 -11.68 -5.98
N PHE A 11 5.30 -10.60 -6.48
CA PHE A 11 6.38 -10.63 -7.47
C PHE A 11 7.76 -10.78 -6.83
N GLY A 12 7.84 -10.54 -5.52
CA GLY A 12 9.05 -10.45 -4.72
C GLY A 12 9.19 -9.09 -4.04
N CYS A 13 10.32 -8.85 -3.39
CA CYS A 13 10.60 -7.59 -2.72
C CYS A 13 12.11 -7.32 -2.68
N HIS A 14 12.50 -6.08 -2.95
CA HIS A 14 13.89 -5.63 -2.90
C HIS A 14 14.34 -5.20 -1.50
N TYR A 15 13.41 -5.05 -0.56
CA TYR A 15 13.68 -4.64 0.82
C TYR A 15 13.58 -5.75 1.84
N THR A 16 14.28 -5.54 2.95
CA THR A 16 14.23 -6.36 4.17
C THR A 16 13.79 -5.48 5.33
N CYS A 17 12.51 -5.08 5.33
CA CYS A 17 11.98 -4.27 6.41
C CYS A 17 11.93 -5.10 7.70
N PRO A 18 12.43 -4.57 8.85
CA PRO A 18 12.40 -5.31 10.12
C PRO A 18 10.97 -5.57 10.62
N TYR A 19 10.02 -4.78 10.17
CA TYR A 19 8.60 -4.87 10.51
C TYR A 19 7.76 -5.56 9.40
N CYS A 20 8.39 -6.34 8.51
CA CYS A 20 7.67 -6.97 7.41
C CYS A 20 6.74 -8.07 7.91
N ILE A 21 5.44 -7.87 7.85
CA ILE A 21 4.43 -8.84 8.29
C ILE A 21 4.58 -10.20 7.58
N VAL A 22 4.96 -10.18 6.30
CA VAL A 22 5.14 -11.41 5.51
C VAL A 22 6.32 -12.24 6.02
N LYS A 23 7.48 -11.58 6.20
CA LYS A 23 8.71 -12.26 6.65
C LYS A 23 8.66 -12.65 8.11
N ASN A 24 8.20 -11.75 8.98
CA ASN A 24 8.17 -11.98 10.41
C ASN A 24 7.18 -13.08 10.81
N ASN A 25 6.09 -13.21 10.07
CA ASN A 25 5.08 -14.26 10.27
C ASN A 25 5.28 -15.48 9.36
N ASN A 26 6.35 -15.53 8.59
CA ASN A 26 6.65 -16.59 7.63
C ASN A 26 5.46 -16.93 6.70
N LEU A 27 4.78 -15.88 6.21
CA LEU A 27 3.58 -16.05 5.40
C LEU A 27 3.91 -16.55 4.00
N LYS A 28 3.20 -17.59 3.58
CA LYS A 28 3.30 -18.16 2.24
C LYS A 28 2.26 -17.52 1.31
N ILE A 29 2.52 -16.29 0.89
CA ILE A 29 1.66 -15.61 -0.07
C ILE A 29 1.76 -16.30 -1.43
N PRO A 30 0.64 -16.59 -2.12
CA PRO A 30 0.67 -17.17 -3.47
C PRO A 30 1.50 -16.33 -4.43
N LYS A 31 2.26 -16.98 -5.32
CA LYS A 31 2.98 -16.28 -6.38
C LYS A 31 1.96 -15.69 -7.37
N THR A 32 2.13 -14.42 -7.70
CA THR A 32 1.24 -13.72 -8.64
C THR A 32 1.42 -14.22 -10.06
N THR A 33 0.29 -14.58 -10.70
CA THR A 33 0.24 -15.08 -12.07
C THR A 33 -0.77 -14.30 -12.90
N LEU A 34 -0.63 -14.33 -14.23
CA LEU A 34 -1.59 -13.70 -15.14
C LEU A 34 -2.99 -14.33 -15.03
N ALA A 35 -3.06 -15.65 -14.86
CA ALA A 35 -4.31 -16.38 -14.65
C ALA A 35 -4.99 -16.01 -13.32
N GLY A 36 -4.21 -15.58 -12.34
CA GLY A 36 -4.71 -15.10 -11.06
C GLY A 36 -5.59 -13.85 -11.14
N LEU A 37 -5.72 -13.22 -12.31
CA LEU A 37 -6.62 -12.08 -12.56
C LEU A 37 -8.00 -12.48 -13.14
N ASP A 38 -8.24 -13.76 -13.44
CA ASP A 38 -9.45 -14.16 -14.17
C ASP A 38 -10.73 -13.89 -13.37
N CYS A 39 -10.68 -13.92 -12.05
CA CYS A 39 -11.80 -13.60 -11.17
C CYS A 39 -11.80 -12.17 -10.62
N LEU A 40 -10.85 -11.31 -10.99
CA LEU A 40 -10.73 -9.96 -10.41
C LEU A 40 -11.97 -9.10 -10.70
N ALA A 41 -12.50 -9.16 -11.91
CA ALA A 41 -13.73 -8.46 -12.30
C ALA A 41 -14.91 -8.85 -11.40
N ASN A 42 -15.12 -10.15 -11.21
CA ASN A 42 -16.18 -10.67 -10.34
C ASN A 42 -15.95 -10.26 -8.86
N ALA A 43 -14.68 -10.22 -8.42
CA ALA A 43 -14.35 -9.78 -7.07
C ALA A 43 -14.73 -8.32 -6.83
N ILE A 44 -14.44 -7.43 -7.79
CA ILE A 44 -14.83 -6.01 -7.74
C ILE A 44 -16.36 -5.87 -7.68
N GLU A 45 -17.06 -6.52 -8.60
CA GLU A 45 -18.51 -6.40 -8.75
C GLU A 45 -19.26 -6.98 -7.55
N ASN A 46 -18.98 -8.24 -7.17
CA ASN A 46 -19.66 -8.94 -6.08
C ASN A 46 -19.45 -8.24 -4.73
N ASN A 47 -18.30 -7.62 -4.53
CA ASN A 47 -18.02 -6.87 -3.30
C ASN A 47 -18.38 -5.39 -3.41
N ARG A 48 -18.85 -4.92 -4.57
CA ARG A 48 -19.19 -3.51 -4.84
C ARG A 48 -18.02 -2.58 -4.47
N CYS A 49 -16.80 -2.98 -4.85
CA CYS A 49 -15.62 -2.18 -4.60
C CYS A 49 -15.53 -1.05 -5.62
N ASN A 50 -15.23 0.15 -5.14
CA ASN A 50 -15.01 1.33 -5.98
C ASN A 50 -13.58 1.85 -5.87
N CYS A 51 -12.74 1.20 -5.10
CA CYS A 51 -11.32 1.44 -5.00
C CYS A 51 -10.56 0.11 -5.04
N VAL A 52 -9.53 0.02 -5.89
CA VAL A 52 -8.63 -1.13 -5.98
C VAL A 52 -7.24 -0.68 -5.60
N SER A 53 -6.70 -1.27 -4.55
CA SER A 53 -5.38 -0.98 -4.00
C SER A 53 -4.45 -2.14 -4.29
N PHE A 54 -3.40 -1.91 -5.07
CA PHE A 54 -2.36 -2.91 -5.35
C PHE A 54 -1.28 -2.80 -4.30
N SER A 55 -1.17 -3.81 -3.47
CA SER A 55 -0.20 -3.85 -2.38
C SER A 55 0.33 -5.26 -2.20
N GLY A 56 1.08 -5.53 -1.13
CA GLY A 56 1.66 -6.69 -1.14
C GLY A 56 1.97 -7.79 -0.25
N GLY A 57 2.20 -8.96 -0.86
CA GLY A 57 3.06 -9.98 -0.34
C GLY A 57 4.55 -9.70 -0.57
N GLY A 58 4.84 -8.60 -1.26
CA GLY A 58 6.14 -8.02 -1.60
C GLY A 58 5.97 -6.57 -2.03
N ASP A 59 6.83 -6.09 -2.90
CA ASP A 59 6.64 -4.79 -3.55
C ASP A 59 6.03 -4.99 -4.94
N PRO A 60 4.90 -4.36 -5.26
CA PRO A 60 4.24 -4.52 -6.55
C PRO A 60 5.09 -4.13 -7.77
N LEU A 61 6.08 -3.25 -7.59
CA LEU A 61 7.00 -2.85 -8.66
C LEU A 61 8.28 -3.74 -8.74
N PHE A 62 8.40 -4.77 -7.89
CA PHE A 62 9.54 -5.67 -7.99
C PHE A 62 9.56 -6.38 -9.34
N ASN A 63 10.68 -6.25 -10.08
CA ASN A 63 10.86 -6.81 -11.44
C ASN A 63 9.70 -6.49 -12.40
N TRP A 64 9.11 -5.30 -12.30
CA TRP A 64 7.92 -4.91 -13.03
C TRP A 64 7.99 -5.14 -14.55
N ARG A 65 9.21 -5.09 -15.13
CA ARG A 65 9.42 -5.33 -16.58
C ARG A 65 9.04 -6.74 -17.02
N GLU A 66 9.07 -7.71 -16.09
CA GLU A 66 8.66 -9.11 -16.32
C GLU A 66 7.14 -9.31 -16.16
N HIS A 67 6.42 -8.28 -15.72
CA HIS A 67 5.02 -8.36 -15.32
C HIS A 67 4.12 -7.34 -16.04
N THR A 68 4.56 -6.80 -17.17
CA THR A 68 3.82 -5.77 -17.94
C THR A 68 2.43 -6.25 -18.37
N ASP A 69 2.31 -7.48 -18.90
CA ASP A 69 1.04 -8.05 -19.31
C ASP A 69 0.05 -8.19 -18.15
N TRP A 70 0.58 -8.49 -16.96
CA TRP A 70 -0.24 -8.55 -15.75
C TRP A 70 -0.79 -7.18 -15.38
N TRP A 71 0.06 -6.16 -15.41
CA TRP A 71 -0.33 -4.78 -15.12
C TRP A 71 -1.35 -4.26 -16.11
N ASP A 72 -1.13 -4.47 -17.40
CA ASP A 72 -2.05 -4.04 -18.46
C ASP A 72 -3.44 -4.70 -18.28
N LYS A 73 -3.48 -6.00 -18.01
CA LYS A 73 -4.75 -6.72 -17.75
C LYS A 73 -5.43 -6.22 -16.46
N ALA A 74 -4.69 -6.06 -15.37
CA ALA A 74 -5.24 -5.64 -14.09
C ALA A 74 -5.85 -4.22 -14.16
N LEU A 75 -5.11 -3.27 -14.75
CA LEU A 75 -5.55 -1.90 -14.92
C LEU A 75 -6.73 -1.78 -15.91
N ALA A 76 -6.73 -2.56 -17.00
CA ALA A 76 -7.86 -2.61 -17.91
C ALA A 76 -9.15 -3.09 -17.22
N ILE A 77 -9.04 -4.04 -16.29
CA ILE A 77 -10.18 -4.47 -15.46
C ILE A 77 -10.66 -3.32 -14.58
N CYS A 78 -9.75 -2.68 -13.83
CA CYS A 78 -10.09 -1.57 -12.94
C CYS A 78 -10.75 -0.41 -13.71
N PHE A 79 -10.21 -0.06 -14.86
CA PHE A 79 -10.75 1.00 -15.72
C PHE A 79 -12.18 0.66 -16.21
N ARG A 80 -12.44 -0.60 -16.63
CA ARG A 80 -13.77 -1.04 -17.04
C ARG A 80 -14.83 -0.85 -15.97
N TYR A 81 -14.46 -1.03 -14.70
CA TYR A 81 -15.36 -0.85 -13.55
C TYR A 81 -15.29 0.55 -12.93
N ASN A 82 -14.59 1.48 -13.58
CA ASN A 82 -14.41 2.86 -13.10
C ASN A 82 -13.93 2.91 -11.64
N CYS A 83 -12.98 2.05 -11.28
CA CYS A 83 -12.42 2.01 -9.95
C CYS A 83 -11.37 3.11 -9.78
N TRP A 84 -11.36 3.75 -8.62
CA TRP A 84 -10.19 4.48 -8.13
C TRP A 84 -9.06 3.48 -7.88
N THR A 85 -7.85 3.79 -8.32
CA THR A 85 -6.72 2.88 -8.25
C THR A 85 -5.59 3.43 -7.38
N GLU A 86 -5.01 2.57 -6.55
CA GLU A 86 -3.85 2.88 -5.72
C GLU A 86 -2.73 1.88 -5.92
N LEU A 87 -1.50 2.36 -5.96
CA LEU A 87 -0.29 1.54 -5.99
C LEU A 87 0.51 1.78 -4.70
N HIS A 88 0.80 0.73 -3.96
CA HIS A 88 1.67 0.78 -2.79
C HIS A 88 3.06 0.28 -3.14
N THR A 89 4.08 1.10 -2.96
CA THR A 89 5.45 0.75 -3.31
C THR A 89 6.48 1.39 -2.38
N SER A 90 7.68 0.82 -2.34
CA SER A 90 8.87 1.41 -1.77
C SER A 90 9.92 1.78 -2.83
N TYR A 91 9.56 1.68 -4.12
CA TYR A 91 10.38 2.21 -5.20
C TYR A 91 10.14 3.70 -5.37
N PHE A 92 11.19 4.51 -5.17
CA PHE A 92 11.14 5.97 -5.28
C PHE A 92 11.72 6.48 -6.59
N ASN A 93 12.58 5.70 -7.25
CA ASN A 93 13.37 6.13 -8.41
C ASN A 93 12.90 5.49 -9.72
N GLU A 94 11.86 4.67 -9.70
CA GLU A 94 11.29 4.05 -10.89
C GLU A 94 9.83 4.46 -11.04
N TYR A 95 9.50 4.94 -12.23
CA TYR A 95 8.13 5.28 -12.60
C TYR A 95 7.77 4.54 -13.90
N PRO A 96 7.37 3.27 -13.84
CA PRO A 96 6.90 2.53 -15.00
C PRO A 96 5.76 3.25 -15.73
N TYR A 97 5.63 3.04 -17.05
CA TYR A 97 4.62 3.69 -17.89
C TYR A 97 3.19 3.56 -17.34
N PHE A 98 2.88 2.42 -16.75
CA PHE A 98 1.55 2.15 -16.20
C PHE A 98 1.28 2.90 -14.88
N CYS A 99 2.29 3.50 -14.25
CA CYS A 99 2.09 4.27 -13.01
C CYS A 99 1.19 5.49 -13.22
N SER A 100 1.17 6.07 -14.42
CA SER A 100 0.25 7.17 -14.76
C SER A 100 -1.24 6.77 -14.74
N ALA A 101 -1.55 5.47 -14.76
CA ALA A 101 -2.93 4.97 -14.66
C ALA A 101 -3.46 4.91 -13.21
N PHE A 102 -2.62 5.16 -12.22
CA PHE A 102 -3.04 5.20 -10.83
C PHE A 102 -3.49 6.59 -10.41
N ASN A 103 -4.60 6.65 -9.67
CA ASN A 103 -5.06 7.88 -9.05
C ASN A 103 -4.18 8.27 -7.85
N ARG A 104 -3.59 7.29 -7.17
CA ARG A 104 -2.70 7.51 -6.04
C ARG A 104 -1.53 6.55 -6.05
N ILE A 105 -0.33 7.06 -5.75
CA ILE A 105 0.82 6.24 -5.37
C ILE A 105 1.06 6.42 -3.86
N VAL A 106 1.17 5.31 -3.16
CA VAL A 106 1.41 5.24 -1.73
C VAL A 106 2.84 4.76 -1.51
N PHE A 107 3.71 5.67 -1.11
CA PHE A 107 5.12 5.40 -0.88
C PHE A 107 5.35 4.94 0.57
N HIS A 108 5.82 3.72 0.74
CA HIS A 108 6.19 3.17 2.05
C HIS A 108 7.59 3.65 2.44
N CYS A 109 7.63 4.68 3.27
CA CYS A 109 8.85 5.31 3.77
C CYS A 109 9.35 4.61 5.04
N ARG A 110 10.67 4.51 5.19
CA ARG A 110 11.34 3.94 6.37
C ARG A 110 12.03 5.01 7.22
N SER A 111 12.33 6.13 6.60
CA SER A 111 12.98 7.27 7.24
C SER A 111 12.59 8.56 6.54
N ILE A 112 12.82 9.70 7.18
CA ILE A 112 12.57 11.03 6.61
C ILE A 112 13.33 11.24 5.29
N SER A 113 14.49 10.60 5.10
CA SER A 113 15.27 10.70 3.85
C SER A 113 14.56 10.07 2.65
N ASP A 114 13.58 9.19 2.86
CA ASP A 114 12.79 8.63 1.78
C ASP A 114 11.81 9.66 1.20
N LEU A 115 11.36 10.64 2.01
CA LEU A 115 10.48 11.72 1.55
C LEU A 115 11.15 12.58 0.45
N TYR A 116 12.46 12.77 0.53
CA TYR A 116 13.24 13.57 -0.44
C TYR A 116 13.32 12.92 -1.83
N LYS A 117 12.83 11.68 -1.97
CA LYS A 117 12.84 10.91 -3.23
C LYS A 117 11.46 10.88 -3.90
N ILE A 118 10.44 11.43 -3.26
CA ILE A 118 9.07 11.47 -3.78
C ILE A 118 8.92 12.70 -4.65
N TYR A 119 8.48 12.49 -5.89
CA TYR A 119 8.22 13.56 -6.86
C TYR A 119 6.88 13.35 -7.53
N HIS A 120 6.20 14.43 -7.88
CA HIS A 120 5.06 14.38 -8.79
C HIS A 120 5.53 14.12 -10.22
N HIS A 121 5.18 12.96 -10.76
CA HIS A 121 5.34 12.64 -12.17
C HIS A 121 4.12 13.07 -13.00
N ASP A 122 2.95 13.09 -12.38
CA ASP A 122 1.69 13.55 -12.95
C ASP A 122 0.94 14.39 -11.91
N ARG A 123 0.52 15.61 -12.29
CA ARG A 123 -0.21 16.55 -11.42
C ARG A 123 -1.64 16.10 -11.07
N HIS A 124 -2.17 15.12 -11.77
CA HIS A 124 -3.49 14.54 -11.50
C HIS A 124 -3.43 13.33 -10.56
N GLN A 125 -2.25 12.90 -10.20
CA GLN A 125 -1.99 11.77 -9.34
C GLN A 125 -1.64 12.26 -7.93
N TYR A 126 -2.22 11.62 -6.92
CA TYR A 126 -1.90 11.90 -5.53
C TYR A 126 -0.70 11.08 -5.06
N ASN A 127 0.22 11.71 -4.38
CA ASN A 127 1.33 11.06 -3.68
C ASN A 127 1.03 11.01 -2.18
N ARG A 128 0.99 9.80 -1.61
CA ARG A 128 0.88 9.60 -0.16
C ARG A 128 2.16 8.99 0.37
N ALA A 129 2.75 9.61 1.39
CA ALA A 129 3.80 8.99 2.20
C ALA A 129 3.18 8.18 3.35
N VAL A 130 3.69 6.97 3.59
CA VAL A 130 3.24 6.10 4.68
C VAL A 130 4.44 5.66 5.50
N PHE A 131 4.33 5.81 6.83
CA PHE A 131 5.29 5.30 7.81
C PHE A 131 4.63 4.25 8.71
N VAL A 132 5.37 3.19 9.00
CA VAL A 132 5.01 2.26 10.07
C VAL A 132 5.59 2.79 11.37
N VAL A 133 4.73 2.99 12.37
CA VAL A 133 5.13 3.48 13.69
C VAL A 133 5.74 2.32 14.47
N THR A 134 7.02 2.45 14.79
CA THR A 134 7.81 1.45 15.50
C THR A 134 8.17 1.95 16.91
N SER A 135 8.70 1.09 17.76
CA SER A 135 9.05 1.44 19.15
C SER A 135 10.17 2.46 19.30
N ASP A 136 10.97 2.63 18.26
CA ASP A 136 12.10 3.57 18.19
C ASP A 136 11.73 4.92 17.59
N MET A 137 10.52 5.06 17.04
CA MET A 137 10.01 6.34 16.54
C MET A 137 9.61 7.25 17.70
N THR A 138 10.01 8.51 17.66
CA THR A 138 9.69 9.52 18.67
C THR A 138 8.62 10.51 18.20
N GLU A 139 8.09 11.33 19.10
CA GLU A 139 7.17 12.42 18.77
C GLU A 139 7.86 13.48 17.90
N GLU A 140 9.15 13.71 18.13
CA GLU A 140 9.98 14.61 17.34
C GLU A 140 10.13 14.11 15.90
N ASP A 141 10.32 12.79 15.70
CA ASP A 141 10.38 12.18 14.35
C ASP A 141 9.07 12.38 13.61
N VAL A 142 7.94 12.09 14.26
CA VAL A 142 6.61 12.29 13.67
C VAL A 142 6.38 13.74 13.31
N THR A 143 6.77 14.67 14.19
CA THR A 143 6.64 16.11 13.95
C THR A 143 7.50 16.56 12.76
N ALA A 144 8.76 16.11 12.71
CA ALA A 144 9.66 16.46 11.60
C ALA A 144 9.15 15.92 10.25
N ILE A 145 8.62 14.68 10.22
CA ILE A 145 7.98 14.09 9.03
C ILE A 145 6.77 14.93 8.61
N ALA A 146 5.90 15.27 9.55
CA ALA A 146 4.70 16.04 9.28
C ALA A 146 5.01 17.46 8.78
N ASP A 147 5.98 18.11 9.38
CA ASP A 147 6.43 19.45 8.98
C ASP A 147 7.05 19.44 7.57
N TYR A 148 7.82 18.39 7.23
CA TYR A 148 8.31 18.25 5.87
C TYR A 148 7.17 18.11 4.84
N VAL A 149 6.22 17.20 5.11
CA VAL A 149 5.08 16.96 4.20
C VAL A 149 4.20 18.20 4.06
N GLU A 150 3.99 18.95 5.13
CA GLU A 150 3.20 20.18 5.11
C GLU A 150 3.80 21.26 4.18
N ASN A 151 5.13 21.26 4.05
CA ASN A 151 5.88 22.21 3.21
C ASN A 151 6.30 21.63 1.85
N SER A 152 5.93 20.38 1.53
CA SER A 152 6.24 19.75 0.26
C SER A 152 5.12 19.97 -0.76
N ASP A 153 5.49 20.29 -1.99
CA ASP A 153 4.58 20.31 -3.13
C ASP A 153 4.44 18.96 -3.82
N ASP A 154 5.32 18.01 -3.50
CA ASP A 154 5.38 16.68 -4.11
C ASP A 154 4.62 15.60 -3.33
N ILE A 155 4.13 15.91 -2.11
CA ILE A 155 3.42 14.96 -1.25
C ILE A 155 2.08 15.57 -0.83
N ASP A 156 1.00 14.92 -1.25
CA ASP A 156 -0.37 15.39 -0.98
C ASP A 156 -0.91 14.89 0.36
N GLU A 157 -0.48 13.70 0.78
CA GLU A 157 -1.04 13.01 1.93
C GLU A 157 0.06 12.33 2.76
N LEU A 158 -0.13 12.30 4.08
CA LEU A 158 0.72 11.59 5.02
C LEU A 158 -0.12 10.60 5.84
N SER A 159 0.40 9.40 6.05
CA SER A 159 -0.25 8.38 6.87
C SER A 159 0.75 7.73 7.81
N PHE A 160 0.31 7.46 9.03
CA PHE A 160 1.03 6.63 9.99
C PHE A 160 0.23 5.36 10.26
N ARG A 161 0.88 4.21 10.14
CA ARG A 161 0.29 2.90 10.41
C ARG A 161 0.91 2.29 11.64
N GLN A 162 0.10 1.74 12.51
CA GLN A 162 0.62 0.99 13.65
C GLN A 162 1.31 -0.30 13.20
N LEU A 163 2.37 -0.66 13.89
CA LEU A 163 3.06 -1.94 13.67
C LEU A 163 2.12 -3.10 13.99
N VAL A 164 2.10 -4.09 13.12
CA VAL A 164 1.53 -5.42 13.41
C VAL A 164 2.70 -6.38 13.61
N ASP A 165 2.76 -7.00 14.78
CA ASP A 165 3.86 -7.88 15.15
C ASP A 165 3.74 -9.29 14.54
N ASP A 166 4.63 -10.20 14.94
CA ASP A 166 4.69 -11.59 14.54
C ASP A 166 3.58 -12.48 15.13
N HIS A 167 2.76 -11.95 16.03
CA HIS A 167 1.55 -12.57 16.55
C HIS A 167 0.25 -11.98 15.96
N TYR A 168 0.35 -11.12 14.93
CA TYR A 168 -0.75 -10.35 14.34
C TYR A 168 -1.41 -9.38 15.32
N GLU A 169 -0.70 -8.97 16.37
CA GLU A 169 -1.18 -7.97 17.32
C GLU A 169 -0.73 -6.59 16.88
N THR A 170 -1.65 -5.63 16.91
CA THR A 170 -1.32 -4.23 16.67
C THR A 170 -0.63 -3.63 17.89
N LYS A 171 0.55 -3.08 17.69
CA LYS A 171 1.29 -2.34 18.72
C LYS A 171 0.99 -0.85 18.57
N TYR A 172 0.46 -0.27 19.62
CA TYR A 172 0.00 1.12 19.62
C TYR A 172 1.08 2.07 20.15
N TYR A 173 2.13 2.27 19.33
CA TYR A 173 3.16 3.26 19.65
C TYR A 173 2.70 4.67 19.30
N LEU A 174 2.97 5.64 20.16
CA LEU A 174 2.61 7.06 20.02
C LEU A 174 1.10 7.28 19.70
N HIS A 175 0.24 6.36 20.14
CA HIS A 175 -1.16 6.31 19.74
C HIS A 175 -1.92 7.62 20.03
N ASP A 176 -1.82 8.10 21.27
CA ASP A 176 -2.53 9.31 21.70
C ASP A 176 -1.98 10.55 21.00
N PHE A 177 -0.67 10.63 20.82
CA PHE A 177 -0.01 11.71 20.09
C PHE A 177 -0.50 11.74 18.62
N LEU A 178 -0.50 10.59 17.95
CA LEU A 178 -0.95 10.49 16.57
C LEU A 178 -2.44 10.81 16.42
N LYS A 179 -3.28 10.41 17.37
CA LYS A 179 -4.70 10.76 17.37
C LYS A 179 -4.96 12.25 17.62
N ALA A 180 -4.17 12.88 18.47
CA ALA A 180 -4.32 14.29 18.81
C ALA A 180 -3.71 15.22 17.77
N GLY A 181 -2.65 14.78 17.07
CA GLY A 181 -1.90 15.59 16.12
C GLY A 181 -2.57 15.61 14.75
N HIS A 182 -3.23 16.74 14.43
CA HIS A 182 -3.86 16.93 13.12
C HIS A 182 -3.14 18.03 12.34
N LYS A 183 -2.30 17.63 11.41
CA LYS A 183 -1.84 18.52 10.33
C LYS A 183 -2.77 18.36 9.13
N LYS A 184 -2.79 19.34 8.23
CA LYS A 184 -3.69 19.40 7.08
C LYS A 184 -3.65 18.15 6.19
N ARG A 185 -2.49 17.52 6.04
CA ARG A 185 -2.28 16.36 5.18
C ARG A 185 -1.93 15.08 5.97
N TRP A 186 -2.17 15.07 7.25
CA TRP A 186 -1.83 13.97 8.14
C TRP A 186 -3.04 13.09 8.42
N TYR A 187 -2.92 11.80 8.10
CA TYR A 187 -3.87 10.76 8.47
C TYR A 187 -3.24 9.81 9.47
N TYR A 188 -3.92 9.57 10.57
CA TYR A 188 -3.64 8.43 11.42
C TYR A 188 -4.50 7.25 10.99
N ILE A 189 -3.89 6.09 10.75
CA ILE A 189 -4.56 4.87 10.35
C ILE A 189 -4.30 3.80 11.38
N GLU A 190 -5.35 3.34 12.04
CA GLU A 190 -5.29 2.13 12.84
C GLU A 190 -5.21 0.91 11.92
N GLN A 191 -4.41 -0.10 12.34
CA GLN A 191 -4.27 -1.32 11.57
C GLN A 191 -5.43 -2.26 11.89
N ASN A 192 -6.38 -2.36 10.97
CA ASN A 192 -7.54 -3.25 11.06
C ASN A 192 -7.79 -3.93 9.71
N ASP A 193 -8.41 -5.11 9.73
CA ASP A 193 -8.83 -5.83 8.53
C ASP A 193 -10.15 -5.25 7.99
N TYR A 194 -10.08 -4.07 7.39
CA TYR A 194 -11.28 -3.43 6.81
C TYR A 194 -11.53 -3.78 5.37
N ASN A 195 -10.51 -4.27 4.68
CA ASN A 195 -10.54 -4.46 3.25
C ASN A 195 -10.99 -5.86 2.89
N VAL A 196 -11.53 -5.97 1.68
CA VAL A 196 -11.62 -7.24 0.99
C VAL A 196 -10.27 -7.47 0.33
N TYR A 197 -9.67 -8.63 0.51
CA TYR A 197 -8.39 -9.01 -0.09
C TYR A 197 -8.59 -9.93 -1.26
N TYR A 198 -7.77 -9.76 -2.26
CA TYR A 198 -7.76 -10.58 -3.47
C TYR A 198 -6.34 -11.06 -3.77
N ALA A 199 -6.18 -12.36 -3.95
CA ALA A 199 -4.94 -12.95 -4.43
C ALA A 199 -5.25 -14.23 -5.21
N GLU A 200 -4.71 -14.36 -6.43
CA GLU A 200 -4.78 -15.59 -7.24
C GLU A 200 -6.20 -16.19 -7.31
N ASN A 201 -7.15 -15.41 -7.79
CA ASN A 201 -8.57 -15.78 -7.93
C ASN A 201 -9.31 -16.08 -6.61
N ARG A 202 -8.71 -15.77 -5.48
CA ARG A 202 -9.31 -15.94 -4.15
C ARG A 202 -9.67 -14.59 -3.54
N VAL A 203 -10.85 -14.52 -2.93
CA VAL A 203 -11.30 -13.38 -2.14
C VAL A 203 -11.31 -13.79 -0.68
N THR A 204 -10.73 -12.98 0.19
CA THR A 204 -10.73 -13.17 1.64
C THR A 204 -11.04 -11.86 2.36
N TYR A 205 -11.42 -11.95 3.64
CA TYR A 205 -11.74 -10.78 4.47
C TYR A 205 -10.70 -10.54 5.56
N ARG A 206 -9.67 -11.39 5.62
CA ARG A 206 -8.52 -11.23 6.52
C ARG A 206 -7.24 -11.46 5.73
N TYR A 207 -6.24 -10.64 5.99
CA TYR A 207 -4.95 -10.74 5.31
C TYR A 207 -4.30 -12.13 5.43
N ARG A 208 -4.31 -12.72 6.64
CA ARG A 208 -3.72 -14.04 6.87
C ARG A 208 -4.38 -15.18 6.07
N ASP A 209 -5.67 -15.03 5.70
CA ASP A 209 -6.42 -16.06 5.00
C ASP A 209 -6.05 -16.13 3.49
N ILE A 210 -5.20 -15.20 3.02
CA ILE A 210 -4.62 -15.22 1.65
C ILE A 210 -3.57 -16.33 1.54
N CYS A 211 -2.91 -16.66 2.65
CA CYS A 211 -1.78 -17.57 2.67
C CYS A 211 -2.16 -18.97 2.21
N LEU A 212 -1.17 -19.65 1.59
CA LEU A 212 -1.26 -21.08 1.32
C LEU A 212 -1.03 -21.82 2.64
N GLU A 213 -1.79 -22.89 2.86
CA GLU A 213 -1.60 -23.80 3.99
C GLU A 213 -0.25 -24.52 3.95
#